data_a59871ea3303417b1b1b24004db39280
#
_entry.id   a59871ea3303417b1b1b24004db39280
#
_cell.length_a   1.000
_cell.length_b   1.000
_cell.length_c   1.000
_cell.angle_alpha   90.00
_cell.angle_beta   90.00
_cell.angle_gamma   90.00
#
_symmetry.space_group_name_H-M   'P 1'
#
loop_
_entity.id
_entity.type
_entity.pdbx_description
1 polymer ?
#
loop_
_entity_poly.entity_id
_entity_poly.type
_entity_poly.pdbx_seq_one_letter_code
_entity_poly.pdbx_strand_id
1 'polypeptide(L)'
;FDDTRLFGNAASGDGLGIALQQAAAQRTSSMSGLLGALQFADRDDIARQAGALRGDAHASLRLADTALVGSIGNVVQQHQAASRSGGDADGLAAQAAQTASAQSATTGSRLFNQLAMHLVAPADAGSDAGDAGHNRSFWARGFGSHGRIEGGAGVAGLNHTIGGIALGADTRLADDRVTLGVSLAAADMSTRSSEGAGFSGDVRALDIGGYVDALYSRGYLSAAVRYTDLRHDTRRSIEGIEGLQAPLRAKYSNDAISARVEHAFSFTTGNGLVIQPLLPVIDYMRTSATHFNEGQHAAALIGRSGSLESIRVGAGLQLFKTFDGNNGERITPRARVVWQKELGDTQARYSNGFAAAPDLLFSASSQPVGEQVLTWNLGVTSRASKRLSVMVDYVGERRDGQTQNGIQLGLGYTF
;
A
#
# COMPACT_ATOMS: atom_id res chain seq x y z
N PHE A 1 20.71 9.16 -34.32
CA PHE A 1 20.25 8.21 -33.30
C PHE A 1 19.36 7.17 -33.98
N ASP A 2 19.83 5.94 -34.09
CA ASP A 2 19.06 4.79 -34.55
C ASP A 2 18.63 4.02 -33.30
N ASP A 3 17.33 3.81 -33.12
CA ASP A 3 16.73 3.17 -31.95
C ASP A 3 17.37 1.79 -31.65
N THR A 4 17.57 1.01 -32.70
CA THR A 4 18.21 -0.31 -32.60
C THR A 4 19.70 -0.25 -32.33
N ARG A 5 20.38 0.82 -32.71
CA ARG A 5 21.82 0.99 -32.49
C ARG A 5 22.20 1.56 -31.13
N LEU A 6 21.32 2.40 -30.53
CA LEU A 6 21.60 3.06 -29.25
C LEU A 6 21.03 2.29 -28.06
N PHE A 7 19.85 1.69 -28.21
CA PHE A 7 19.12 1.11 -27.09
C PHE A 7 18.94 -0.41 -27.20
N GLY A 8 19.36 -1.03 -28.32
CA GLY A 8 19.14 -2.46 -28.55
C GLY A 8 17.65 -2.83 -28.49
N ASN A 9 17.35 -4.08 -28.13
CA ASN A 9 15.98 -4.55 -27.99
C ASN A 9 15.24 -4.00 -26.75
N ALA A 10 15.93 -3.31 -25.85
CA ALA A 10 15.35 -2.78 -24.61
C ALA A 10 14.51 -1.50 -24.82
N ALA A 11 14.62 -0.84 -25.96
CA ALA A 11 13.90 0.40 -26.27
C ALA A 11 12.97 0.29 -27.48
N SER A 12 12.87 -0.88 -28.11
CA SER A 12 11.99 -1.06 -29.25
C SER A 12 10.52 -1.00 -28.82
N GLY A 13 9.82 0.05 -29.22
CA GLY A 13 8.40 0.23 -29.00
C GLY A 13 8.01 1.34 -28.01
N ASP A 14 8.94 1.89 -27.22
CA ASP A 14 8.64 2.89 -26.19
C ASP A 14 8.69 4.34 -26.70
N GLY A 15 9.26 4.55 -27.88
CA GLY A 15 9.34 5.87 -28.55
C GLY A 15 10.47 6.78 -28.06
N LEU A 16 11.29 6.37 -27.06
CA LEU A 16 12.40 7.19 -26.54
C LEU A 16 13.42 7.53 -27.62
N GLY A 17 13.89 6.54 -28.38
CA GLY A 17 14.84 6.76 -29.46
C GLY A 17 14.26 7.64 -30.58
N ILE A 18 12.98 7.48 -30.92
CA ILE A 18 12.28 8.33 -31.88
C ILE A 18 12.26 9.78 -31.36
N ALA A 19 11.93 10.00 -30.09
CA ALA A 19 11.92 11.33 -29.47
C ALA A 19 13.30 11.99 -29.51
N LEU A 20 14.37 11.24 -29.17
CA LEU A 20 15.75 11.72 -29.25
C LEU A 20 16.19 12.03 -30.69
N GLN A 21 15.81 11.19 -31.64
CA GLN A 21 16.10 11.40 -33.07
C GLN A 21 15.40 12.65 -33.60
N GLN A 22 14.13 12.86 -33.22
CA GLN A 22 13.38 14.05 -33.59
C GLN A 22 14.00 15.33 -32.98
N ALA A 23 14.39 15.27 -31.70
CA ALA A 23 15.06 16.37 -31.01
C ALA A 23 16.39 16.75 -31.71
N ALA A 24 17.17 15.74 -32.15
CA ALA A 24 18.41 15.94 -32.89
C ALA A 24 18.15 16.54 -34.31
N ALA A 25 17.16 16.04 -35.04
CA ALA A 25 16.81 16.51 -36.38
C ALA A 25 16.27 17.96 -36.36
N GLN A 26 15.48 18.31 -35.34
CA GLN A 26 14.95 19.66 -35.11
C GLN A 26 15.98 20.64 -34.54
N ARG A 27 17.19 20.17 -34.23
CA ARG A 27 18.25 20.95 -33.56
C ARG A 27 17.76 21.68 -32.32
N THR A 28 16.97 21.00 -31.51
CA THR A 28 16.37 21.55 -30.27
C THR A 28 17.47 21.96 -29.31
N SER A 29 17.75 23.26 -29.23
CA SER A 29 18.89 23.79 -28.44
C SER A 29 18.81 23.46 -26.95
N SER A 30 17.58 23.39 -26.40
CA SER A 30 17.35 22.98 -25.01
C SER A 30 17.72 21.52 -24.72
N MET A 31 17.78 20.65 -25.73
CA MET A 31 18.20 19.24 -25.63
C MET A 31 19.69 19.02 -25.90
N SER A 32 20.45 20.05 -26.26
CA SER A 32 21.86 19.92 -26.66
C SER A 32 22.73 19.27 -25.59
N GLY A 33 22.49 19.53 -24.31
CA GLY A 33 23.22 18.91 -23.19
C GLY A 33 22.97 17.41 -23.11
N LEU A 34 21.72 16.96 -23.22
CA LEU A 34 21.37 15.53 -23.21
C LEU A 34 21.91 14.82 -24.47
N LEU A 35 21.68 15.39 -25.65
CA LEU A 35 22.13 14.81 -26.91
C LEU A 35 23.66 14.72 -26.98
N GLY A 36 24.37 15.75 -26.50
CA GLY A 36 25.82 15.75 -26.40
C GLY A 36 26.33 14.67 -25.44
N ALA A 37 25.76 14.57 -24.25
CA ALA A 37 26.13 13.53 -23.28
C ALA A 37 25.94 12.12 -23.85
N LEU A 38 24.81 11.85 -24.50
CA LEU A 38 24.51 10.55 -25.14
C LEU A 38 25.40 10.26 -26.35
N GLN A 39 25.86 11.27 -27.08
CA GLN A 39 26.74 11.10 -28.24
C GLN A 39 28.14 10.57 -27.84
N PHE A 40 28.65 10.96 -26.68
CA PHE A 40 29.95 10.58 -26.17
C PHE A 40 29.93 9.43 -25.16
N ALA A 41 28.72 9.01 -24.71
CA ALA A 41 28.57 7.91 -23.80
C ALA A 41 28.82 6.54 -24.46
N ASP A 42 29.25 5.58 -23.67
CA ASP A 42 29.35 4.19 -24.09
C ASP A 42 27.95 3.61 -24.37
N ARG A 43 27.84 2.78 -25.42
CA ARG A 43 26.55 2.20 -25.82
C ARG A 43 25.99 1.25 -24.77
N ASP A 44 26.83 0.52 -24.09
CA ASP A 44 26.42 -0.41 -23.04
C ASP A 44 25.90 0.36 -21.82
N ASP A 45 26.49 1.53 -21.52
CA ASP A 45 26.00 2.43 -20.48
C ASP A 45 24.63 3.00 -20.83
N ILE A 46 24.43 3.45 -22.07
CA ILE A 46 23.14 3.94 -22.55
C ILE A 46 22.08 2.83 -22.47
N ALA A 47 22.41 1.62 -22.91
CA ALA A 47 21.50 0.48 -22.85
C ALA A 47 21.11 0.11 -21.39
N ARG A 48 22.09 0.12 -20.49
CA ARG A 48 21.84 -0.12 -19.05
C ARG A 48 20.96 0.97 -18.43
N GLN A 49 21.11 2.21 -18.87
CA GLN A 49 20.38 3.37 -18.35
C GLN A 49 19.09 3.69 -19.11
N ALA A 50 18.70 2.88 -20.10
CA ALA A 50 17.51 3.12 -20.91
C ALA A 50 16.24 3.26 -20.06
N GLY A 51 16.04 2.39 -19.08
CA GLY A 51 14.92 2.47 -18.14
C GLY A 51 14.96 3.72 -17.26
N ALA A 52 16.16 4.13 -16.82
CA ALA A 52 16.33 5.38 -16.08
C ALA A 52 16.04 6.59 -16.98
N LEU A 53 16.53 6.61 -18.22
CA LEU A 53 16.24 7.67 -19.20
C LEU A 53 14.74 7.79 -19.50
N ARG A 54 14.01 6.67 -19.60
CA ARG A 54 12.54 6.65 -19.78
C ARG A 54 11.77 7.05 -18.54
N GLY A 55 12.35 6.85 -17.33
CA GLY A 55 11.66 7.06 -16.07
C GLY A 55 10.74 5.90 -15.66
N ASP A 56 11.07 4.66 -16.05
CA ASP A 56 10.27 3.45 -15.79
C ASP A 56 10.02 3.22 -14.29
N ALA A 57 10.94 3.65 -13.44
CA ALA A 57 10.80 3.54 -11.98
C ALA A 57 9.60 4.33 -11.42
N HIS A 58 9.17 5.42 -12.06
CA HIS A 58 7.94 6.12 -11.69
C HIS A 58 6.70 5.26 -11.94
N ALA A 59 6.71 4.47 -13.03
CA ALA A 59 5.62 3.51 -13.27
C ALA A 59 5.64 2.34 -12.27
N SER A 60 6.82 1.83 -11.91
CA SER A 60 6.96 0.81 -10.87
C SER A 60 6.52 1.34 -9.49
N LEU A 61 6.76 2.61 -9.18
CA LEU A 61 6.29 3.26 -7.95
C LEU A 61 4.75 3.28 -7.88
N ARG A 62 4.05 3.46 -9.01
CA ARG A 62 2.58 3.37 -9.07
C ARG A 62 2.04 2.00 -8.65
N LEU A 63 2.73 0.91 -9.00
CA LEU A 63 2.37 -0.42 -8.49
C LEU A 63 2.69 -0.55 -6.99
N ALA A 64 3.76 0.07 -6.50
CA ALA A 64 4.06 0.10 -5.07
C ALA A 64 3.02 0.90 -4.26
N ASP A 65 2.39 1.93 -4.84
CA ASP A 65 1.25 2.64 -4.22
C ASP A 65 0.09 1.69 -3.92
N THR A 66 -0.20 0.74 -4.82
CA THR A 66 -1.25 -0.27 -4.57
C THR A 66 -0.90 -1.19 -3.39
N ALA A 67 0.39 -1.50 -3.20
CA ALA A 67 0.86 -2.28 -2.06
C ALA A 67 0.75 -1.50 -0.74
N LEU A 68 1.03 -0.18 -0.76
CA LEU A 68 0.85 0.70 0.40
C LEU A 68 -0.61 0.79 0.82
N VAL A 69 -1.52 1.12 -0.11
CA VAL A 69 -2.97 1.20 0.14
C VAL A 69 -3.53 -0.15 0.60
N GLY A 70 -3.09 -1.25 -0.03
CA GLY A 70 -3.42 -2.61 0.36
C GLY A 70 -2.96 -2.96 1.78
N SER A 71 -1.76 -2.52 2.19
CA SER A 71 -1.24 -2.73 3.55
C SER A 71 -2.12 -2.04 4.59
N ILE A 72 -2.56 -0.81 4.34
CA ILE A 72 -3.48 -0.08 5.21
C ILE A 72 -4.84 -0.80 5.28
N GLY A 73 -5.39 -1.23 4.14
CA GLY A 73 -6.64 -2.01 4.07
C GLY A 73 -6.58 -3.31 4.86
N ASN A 74 -5.45 -4.02 4.79
CA ASN A 74 -5.22 -5.25 5.56
C ASN A 74 -5.28 -5.04 7.08
N VAL A 75 -4.82 -3.88 7.58
CA VAL A 75 -4.88 -3.57 9.03
C VAL A 75 -6.33 -3.54 9.52
N VAL A 76 -7.22 -2.87 8.78
CA VAL A 76 -8.66 -2.82 9.12
C VAL A 76 -9.30 -4.20 9.02
N GLN A 77 -8.98 -4.94 7.95
CA GLN A 77 -9.46 -6.32 7.79
C GLN A 77 -9.05 -7.23 8.95
N GLN A 78 -7.79 -7.13 9.42
CA GLN A 78 -7.32 -7.94 10.55
C GLN A 78 -7.98 -7.50 11.87
N HIS A 79 -8.30 -6.21 12.04
CA HIS A 79 -9.12 -5.76 13.16
C HIS A 79 -10.51 -6.38 13.11
N GLN A 80 -11.22 -6.28 11.99
CA GLN A 80 -12.54 -6.88 11.81
C GLN A 80 -12.53 -8.40 12.05
N ALA A 81 -11.52 -9.12 11.55
CA ALA A 81 -11.37 -10.56 11.78
C ALA A 81 -11.12 -10.90 13.25
N ALA A 82 -10.36 -10.08 13.97
CA ALA A 82 -10.10 -10.25 15.40
C ALA A 82 -11.36 -10.01 16.23
N SER A 83 -12.12 -8.95 15.96
CA SER A 83 -13.40 -8.64 16.60
C SER A 83 -14.40 -9.79 16.43
N ARG A 84 -14.57 -10.33 15.24
CA ARG A 84 -15.46 -11.47 14.96
C ARG A 84 -15.05 -12.76 15.68
N SER A 85 -13.77 -12.97 15.94
CA SER A 85 -13.27 -14.17 16.65
C SER A 85 -13.30 -14.06 18.18
N GLY A 86 -13.87 -12.99 18.73
CA GLY A 86 -14.07 -12.83 20.17
C GLY A 86 -12.98 -12.04 20.91
N GLY A 87 -12.31 -11.14 20.21
CA GLY A 87 -11.24 -10.31 20.77
C GLY A 87 -11.61 -8.84 20.97
N ASP A 88 -12.47 -8.51 21.95
CA ASP A 88 -12.76 -7.11 22.27
C ASP A 88 -12.26 -6.73 23.64
N ALA A 89 -11.73 -5.54 23.75
CA ALA A 89 -11.21 -5.06 25.00
C ALA A 89 -10.94 -3.55 25.07
N ASP A 90 -11.05 -2.99 26.22
CA ASP A 90 -11.17 -1.58 26.59
C ASP A 90 -9.88 -0.88 27.14
N GLY A 91 -9.41 0.30 26.72
CA GLY A 91 -8.58 1.34 27.43
C GLY A 91 -7.11 1.54 27.17
N LEU A 92 -6.41 0.92 26.24
CA LEU A 92 -4.97 1.20 26.00
C LEU A 92 -4.64 2.07 24.78
N ALA A 93 -5.65 2.59 24.09
CA ALA A 93 -5.42 3.51 22.95
C ALA A 93 -4.62 4.75 23.35
N ALA A 94 -4.83 5.27 24.57
CA ALA A 94 -4.09 6.42 25.08
C ALA A 94 -2.59 6.09 25.36
N GLN A 95 -2.29 4.91 25.85
CA GLN A 95 -0.92 4.50 26.18
C GLN A 95 -0.15 4.03 24.95
N ALA A 96 -0.82 3.39 23.99
CA ALA A 96 -0.25 3.02 22.70
C ALA A 96 0.10 4.24 21.84
N ALA A 97 -0.73 5.29 21.87
CA ALA A 97 -0.43 6.56 21.21
C ALA A 97 0.84 7.22 21.78
N GLN A 98 1.07 7.12 23.08
CA GLN A 98 2.29 7.61 23.73
C GLN A 98 3.54 6.80 23.36
N THR A 99 3.41 5.48 23.22
CA THR A 99 4.54 4.60 22.85
C THR A 99 4.89 4.69 21.37
N ALA A 100 3.91 4.84 20.50
CA ALA A 100 4.11 5.04 19.07
C ALA A 100 4.76 6.40 18.76
N SER A 101 4.48 7.45 19.57
CA SER A 101 5.09 8.77 19.44
C SER A 101 6.60 8.79 19.77
N ALA A 102 7.08 7.82 20.56
CA ALA A 102 8.48 7.71 20.93
C ALA A 102 9.37 7.04 19.86
N GLN A 103 8.78 6.31 18.90
CA GLN A 103 9.55 5.54 17.91
C GLN A 103 9.50 6.11 16.48
N SER A 104 8.62 7.05 16.15
CA SER A 104 8.52 7.64 14.81
C SER A 104 8.81 9.15 14.83
N ALA A 105 10.09 9.49 14.96
CA ALA A 105 10.55 10.87 14.89
C ALA A 105 10.73 11.35 13.44
N THR A 106 9.69 11.25 12.61
CA THR A 106 9.63 11.90 11.30
C THR A 106 8.47 12.88 11.23
N THR A 107 8.65 13.97 10.49
CA THR A 107 7.84 15.21 10.49
C THR A 107 6.34 15.03 10.20
N GLY A 108 5.90 13.87 9.71
CA GLY A 108 4.49 13.53 9.48
C GLY A 108 3.69 13.22 10.75
N SER A 109 4.37 12.82 11.83
CA SER A 109 3.73 12.39 13.08
C SER A 109 3.13 13.54 13.90
N ARG A 110 3.54 14.80 13.68
CA ARG A 110 3.05 15.95 14.49
C ARG A 110 1.58 16.27 14.24
N LEU A 111 1.15 16.28 12.98
CA LEU A 111 -0.26 16.50 12.62
C LEU A 111 -1.14 15.33 13.08
N PHE A 112 -0.62 14.11 12.95
CA PHE A 112 -1.32 12.91 13.39
C PHE A 112 -1.44 12.84 14.92
N ASN A 113 -0.37 13.20 15.66
CA ASN A 113 -0.41 13.27 17.12
C ASN A 113 -1.40 14.32 17.63
N GLN A 114 -1.54 15.47 16.94
CA GLN A 114 -2.55 16.47 17.27
C GLN A 114 -3.98 15.96 17.00
N LEU A 115 -4.19 15.26 15.87
CA LEU A 115 -5.49 14.69 15.53
C LEU A 115 -5.87 13.52 16.47
N ALA A 116 -4.91 12.64 16.78
CA ALA A 116 -5.10 11.54 17.72
C ALA A 116 -5.40 12.03 19.14
N MET A 117 -4.74 13.08 19.61
CA MET A 117 -5.00 13.68 20.93
C MET A 117 -6.40 14.31 21.01
N HIS A 118 -6.96 14.85 19.93
CA HIS A 118 -8.31 15.40 19.92
C HIS A 118 -9.40 14.32 19.77
N LEU A 119 -9.09 13.19 19.14
CA LEU A 119 -10.02 12.06 18.98
C LEU A 119 -10.05 11.12 20.21
N VAL A 120 -8.97 11.09 20.98
CA VAL A 120 -8.78 10.20 22.15
C VAL A 120 -9.07 10.91 23.48
N ALA A 121 -9.24 12.25 23.49
CA ALA A 121 -9.67 12.94 24.69
C ALA A 121 -11.07 12.43 25.09
N PRO A 122 -11.25 11.87 26.30
CA PRO A 122 -12.57 11.50 26.76
C PRO A 122 -13.43 12.77 26.80
N ALA A 123 -14.50 12.78 26.00
CA ALA A 123 -15.58 13.68 26.29
C ALA A 123 -16.05 13.34 27.72
N ASP A 124 -16.05 14.30 28.61
CA ASP A 124 -16.59 14.13 29.96
C ASP A 124 -17.95 13.43 29.87
N ALA A 125 -17.97 12.11 30.09
CA ALA A 125 -19.16 11.34 30.19
C ALA A 125 -19.75 11.66 31.57
N GLY A 126 -20.70 12.58 31.60
CA GLY A 126 -21.54 12.82 32.73
C GLY A 126 -22.11 11.47 33.19
N SER A 127 -21.90 11.18 34.47
CA SER A 127 -22.45 10.05 35.19
C SER A 127 -23.98 10.09 35.17
N ASP A 128 -24.60 9.38 34.23
CA ASP A 128 -25.97 8.83 34.34
C ASP A 128 -26.30 8.08 33.04
N ALA A 129 -25.80 6.85 32.94
CA ALA A 129 -26.37 5.88 32.02
C ALA A 129 -26.33 4.53 32.71
N GLY A 130 -27.51 4.08 33.11
CA GLY A 130 -27.71 2.71 33.57
C GLY A 130 -27.20 1.73 32.52
N ASP A 131 -26.76 0.60 33.04
CA ASP A 131 -26.30 -0.65 32.42
C ASP A 131 -26.64 -0.87 30.91
N ALA A 132 -26.22 0.05 30.04
CA ALA A 132 -26.22 -0.07 28.60
C ALA A 132 -24.91 -0.76 28.24
N GLY A 133 -25.01 -2.05 27.95
CA GLY A 133 -23.89 -2.96 27.72
C GLY A 133 -22.78 -2.38 26.83
N HIS A 134 -21.60 -2.84 27.07
CA HIS A 134 -20.29 -2.50 26.48
C HIS A 134 -20.28 -2.59 24.96
N ASN A 135 -20.86 -1.59 24.26
CA ASN A 135 -21.14 -1.64 22.82
C ASN A 135 -20.17 -0.82 21.97
N ARG A 136 -19.15 -0.21 22.60
CA ARG A 136 -18.18 0.64 21.89
C ARG A 136 -16.78 0.15 22.14
N SER A 137 -15.94 0.21 21.10
CA SER A 137 -14.52 -0.10 21.22
C SER A 137 -13.64 0.91 20.50
N PHE A 138 -12.42 1.06 21.00
CA PHE A 138 -11.32 1.73 20.30
C PHE A 138 -10.21 0.73 20.04
N TRP A 139 -9.53 0.91 18.92
CA TRP A 139 -8.39 0.06 18.59
C TRP A 139 -7.25 0.87 17.97
N ALA A 140 -6.04 0.37 18.15
CA ALA A 140 -4.83 0.88 17.54
C ALA A 140 -4.02 -0.26 16.97
N ARG A 141 -3.44 -0.09 15.79
CA ARG A 141 -2.53 -1.06 15.17
C ARG A 141 -1.33 -0.38 14.55
N GLY A 142 -0.12 -0.84 14.93
CA GLY A 142 1.10 -0.58 14.19
C GLY A 142 1.33 -1.69 13.16
N PHE A 143 1.88 -1.34 12.01
CA PHE A 143 2.20 -2.31 10.96
C PHE A 143 3.48 -1.94 10.23
N GLY A 144 4.17 -2.97 9.75
CA GLY A 144 5.34 -2.83 8.90
C GLY A 144 5.41 -3.96 7.90
N SER A 145 5.83 -3.66 6.68
CA SER A 145 6.03 -4.66 5.63
C SER A 145 7.21 -4.33 4.73
N HIS A 146 7.76 -5.37 4.12
CA HIS A 146 8.77 -5.26 3.10
C HIS A 146 8.30 -6.05 1.86
N GLY A 147 8.53 -5.48 0.69
CA GLY A 147 8.13 -6.10 -0.56
C GLY A 147 9.06 -5.75 -1.71
N ARG A 148 8.86 -6.47 -2.80
CA ARG A 148 9.62 -6.30 -4.04
C ARG A 148 8.70 -6.45 -5.24
N ILE A 149 8.89 -5.57 -6.22
CA ILE A 149 8.41 -5.70 -7.59
C ILE A 149 9.62 -6.11 -8.41
N GLU A 150 9.54 -7.24 -9.12
CA GLU A 150 10.66 -7.76 -9.90
C GLU A 150 10.92 -6.91 -11.13
N GLY A 151 12.19 -6.82 -11.53
CA GLY A 151 12.61 -6.20 -12.77
C GLY A 151 12.59 -7.18 -13.94
N GLY A 152 12.75 -6.67 -15.13
CA GLY A 152 12.86 -7.48 -16.36
C GLY A 152 12.74 -6.61 -17.60
N ALA A 153 13.14 -7.14 -18.76
CA ALA A 153 13.06 -6.46 -20.05
C ALA A 153 13.60 -5.00 -20.05
N GLY A 154 14.68 -4.74 -19.33
CA GLY A 154 15.31 -3.42 -19.24
C GLY A 154 14.63 -2.44 -18.28
N VAL A 155 13.64 -2.90 -17.51
CA VAL A 155 13.01 -2.16 -16.40
C VAL A 155 13.58 -2.69 -15.09
N ALA A 156 14.15 -1.81 -14.27
CA ALA A 156 14.68 -2.19 -12.95
C ALA A 156 13.55 -2.58 -11.99
N GLY A 157 13.79 -3.58 -11.16
CA GLY A 157 12.91 -3.92 -10.06
C GLY A 157 12.87 -2.83 -8.99
N LEU A 158 11.86 -2.85 -8.13
CA LEU A 158 11.66 -1.89 -7.06
C LEU A 158 11.45 -2.61 -5.73
N ASN A 159 12.31 -2.35 -4.75
CA ASN A 159 12.10 -2.77 -3.37
C ASN A 159 11.37 -1.67 -2.62
N HIS A 160 10.45 -2.05 -1.72
CA HIS A 160 9.74 -1.09 -0.88
C HIS A 160 9.63 -1.59 0.57
N THR A 161 9.68 -0.64 1.49
CA THR A 161 9.43 -0.86 2.92
C THR A 161 8.35 0.10 3.36
N ILE A 162 7.32 -0.43 4.01
CA ILE A 162 6.14 0.30 4.47
C ILE A 162 6.10 0.22 5.99
N GLY A 163 5.81 1.34 6.66
CA GLY A 163 5.55 1.39 8.09
C GLY A 163 4.43 2.36 8.38
N GLY A 164 3.58 2.04 9.36
CA GLY A 164 2.46 2.91 9.68
C GLY A 164 1.72 2.53 10.94
N ILE A 165 0.74 3.37 11.26
CA ILE A 165 -0.21 3.14 12.35
C ILE A 165 -1.62 3.39 11.86
N ALA A 166 -2.57 2.66 12.41
CA ALA A 166 -3.99 2.87 12.21
C ALA A 166 -4.72 2.90 13.55
N LEU A 167 -5.68 3.77 13.65
CA LEU A 167 -6.58 3.92 14.80
C LEU A 167 -8.02 3.79 14.32
N GLY A 168 -8.89 3.29 15.15
CA GLY A 168 -10.30 3.24 14.82
C GLY A 168 -11.18 3.12 16.03
N ALA A 169 -12.46 3.37 15.79
CA ALA A 169 -13.53 3.20 16.75
C ALA A 169 -14.67 2.46 16.08
N ASP A 170 -15.29 1.57 16.82
CA ASP A 170 -16.50 0.88 16.37
C ASP A 170 -17.56 0.77 17.46
N THR A 171 -18.78 0.52 17.03
CA THR A 171 -19.92 0.29 17.90
C THR A 171 -20.71 -0.92 17.40
N ARG A 172 -21.24 -1.69 18.35
CA ARG A 172 -22.11 -2.83 18.08
C ARG A 172 -23.57 -2.45 18.21
N LEU A 173 -24.35 -2.94 17.30
CA LEU A 173 -25.77 -2.70 17.16
C LEU A 173 -26.51 -4.05 17.00
N ALA A 174 -27.83 -4.02 17.18
CA ALA A 174 -28.70 -5.17 16.93
C ALA A 174 -28.24 -6.44 17.69
N ASP A 175 -28.13 -6.37 19.01
CA ASP A 175 -27.69 -7.46 19.87
C ASP A 175 -26.33 -8.05 19.45
N ASP A 176 -25.36 -7.17 19.23
CA ASP A 176 -23.97 -7.49 18.82
C ASP A 176 -23.81 -8.13 17.42
N ARG A 177 -24.86 -8.10 16.59
CA ARG A 177 -24.84 -8.69 15.25
C ARG A 177 -24.25 -7.79 14.18
N VAL A 178 -24.32 -6.49 14.39
CA VAL A 178 -23.82 -5.50 13.42
C VAL A 178 -22.75 -4.64 14.09
N THR A 179 -21.55 -4.62 13.56
CA THR A 179 -20.48 -3.71 13.97
C THR A 179 -20.33 -2.63 12.90
N LEU A 180 -20.39 -1.37 13.30
CA LEU A 180 -20.08 -0.22 12.45
C LEU A 180 -18.82 0.44 12.98
N GLY A 181 -17.86 0.75 12.12
CA GLY A 181 -16.62 1.37 12.54
C GLY A 181 -16.07 2.38 11.54
N VAL A 182 -15.22 3.24 12.07
CA VAL A 182 -14.42 4.19 11.32
C VAL A 182 -12.96 4.04 11.65
N SER A 183 -12.08 4.40 10.73
CA SER A 183 -10.64 4.29 10.94
C SER A 183 -9.89 5.44 10.27
N LEU A 184 -8.76 5.78 10.86
CA LEU A 184 -7.76 6.70 10.34
C LEU A 184 -6.41 5.98 10.33
N ALA A 185 -5.60 6.18 9.29
CA ALA A 185 -4.26 5.66 9.26
C ALA A 185 -3.27 6.67 8.68
N ALA A 186 -2.01 6.56 9.12
CA ALA A 186 -0.88 7.23 8.53
C ALA A 186 0.21 6.20 8.27
N ALA A 187 0.82 6.26 7.09
CA ALA A 187 1.89 5.36 6.71
C ALA A 187 2.93 6.07 5.85
N ASP A 188 4.15 5.60 5.94
CA ASP A 188 5.27 5.98 5.10
C ASP A 188 5.75 4.74 4.33
N MET A 189 6.10 4.95 3.05
CA MET A 189 6.75 3.95 2.22
C MET A 189 8.03 4.53 1.65
N SER A 190 9.15 3.84 1.86
CA SER A 190 10.42 4.13 1.19
C SER A 190 10.66 3.09 0.11
N THR A 191 11.06 3.56 -1.07
CA THR A 191 11.33 2.71 -2.23
C THR A 191 12.72 2.94 -2.78
N ARG A 192 13.29 1.89 -3.35
CA ARG A 192 14.58 1.95 -4.04
C ARG A 192 14.59 0.96 -5.20
N SER A 193 15.08 1.41 -6.36
CA SER A 193 15.31 0.50 -7.48
C SER A 193 16.38 -0.54 -7.15
N SER A 194 16.21 -1.75 -7.65
CA SER A 194 17.24 -2.78 -7.64
C SER A 194 18.29 -2.49 -8.72
N GLU A 195 19.46 -3.15 -8.61
CA GLU A 195 20.51 -3.18 -9.65
C GLU A 195 21.12 -1.82 -10.03
N GLY A 196 21.20 -0.87 -9.07
CA GLY A 196 21.90 0.41 -9.32
C GLY A 196 21.20 1.33 -10.32
N ALA A 197 19.90 1.15 -10.57
CA ALA A 197 19.13 1.96 -11.53
C ALA A 197 18.79 3.38 -11.03
N GLY A 198 19.50 3.87 -10.00
CA GLY A 198 19.51 5.28 -9.61
C GLY A 198 18.17 5.91 -9.20
N PHE A 199 17.19 5.12 -8.74
CA PHE A 199 15.89 5.64 -8.31
C PHE A 199 15.62 5.37 -6.83
N SER A 200 15.10 6.38 -6.14
CA SER A 200 14.49 6.25 -4.81
C SER A 200 13.24 7.12 -4.71
N GLY A 201 12.30 6.72 -3.88
CA GLY A 201 11.08 7.46 -3.63
C GLY A 201 10.60 7.26 -2.21
N ASP A 202 10.12 8.33 -1.62
CA ASP A 202 9.41 8.33 -0.34
C ASP A 202 7.95 8.72 -0.59
N VAL A 203 7.02 7.91 -0.07
CA VAL A 203 5.56 8.15 -0.21
C VAL A 203 4.95 8.23 1.18
N ARG A 204 4.17 9.28 1.44
CA ARG A 204 3.38 9.43 2.66
C ARG A 204 1.92 9.23 2.34
N ALA A 205 1.25 8.44 3.16
CA ALA A 205 -0.17 8.16 3.03
C ALA A 205 -0.93 8.65 4.26
N LEU A 206 -2.04 9.33 4.02
CA LEU A 206 -3.08 9.59 5.03
C LEU A 206 -4.37 8.95 4.55
N ASP A 207 -5.00 8.21 5.43
CA ASP A 207 -6.14 7.38 5.07
C ASP A 207 -7.29 7.53 6.05
N ILE A 208 -8.51 7.55 5.51
CA ILE A 208 -9.75 7.53 6.27
C ILE A 208 -10.68 6.47 5.68
N GLY A 209 -11.37 5.71 6.53
CA GLY A 209 -12.29 4.70 6.06
C GLY A 209 -13.42 4.39 7.03
N GLY A 210 -14.47 3.76 6.49
CA GLY A 210 -15.55 3.19 7.24
C GLY A 210 -15.68 1.69 6.94
N TYR A 211 -16.18 0.92 7.90
CA TYR A 211 -16.40 -0.51 7.76
C TYR A 211 -17.64 -0.98 8.49
N VAL A 212 -18.15 -2.10 8.05
CA VAL A 212 -19.28 -2.79 8.63
C VAL A 212 -19.04 -4.29 8.65
N ASP A 213 -19.42 -4.95 9.74
CA ASP A 213 -19.57 -6.39 9.86
C ASP A 213 -21.01 -6.73 10.24
N ALA A 214 -21.64 -7.64 9.54
CA ALA A 214 -22.95 -8.18 9.84
C ALA A 214 -22.85 -9.69 10.11
N LEU A 215 -23.10 -10.10 11.34
CA LEU A 215 -23.08 -11.50 11.78
C LEU A 215 -24.47 -12.11 11.65
N TYR A 216 -24.53 -13.33 11.17
CA TYR A 216 -25.77 -14.13 11.13
C TYR A 216 -25.48 -15.57 11.57
N SER A 217 -26.51 -16.40 11.72
CA SER A 217 -26.42 -17.71 12.35
C SER A 217 -25.40 -18.68 11.73
N ARG A 218 -25.02 -18.48 10.47
CA ARG A 218 -24.13 -19.38 9.73
C ARG A 218 -22.92 -18.68 9.09
N GLY A 219 -22.61 -17.43 9.49
CA GLY A 219 -21.50 -16.73 8.90
C GLY A 219 -21.53 -15.21 9.13
N TYR A 220 -20.91 -14.48 8.22
CA TYR A 220 -20.85 -13.02 8.25
C TYR A 220 -20.75 -12.41 6.84
N LEU A 221 -21.15 -11.15 6.75
CA LEU A 221 -20.82 -10.25 5.65
C LEU A 221 -20.00 -9.10 6.22
N SER A 222 -18.88 -8.81 5.58
CA SER A 222 -17.96 -7.73 5.95
C SER A 222 -17.75 -6.81 4.75
N ALA A 223 -17.77 -5.50 4.99
CA ALA A 223 -17.46 -4.51 3.97
C ALA A 223 -16.65 -3.35 4.56
N ALA A 224 -15.81 -2.74 3.73
CA ALA A 224 -15.04 -1.54 4.06
C ALA A 224 -14.89 -0.67 2.82
N VAL A 225 -14.88 0.67 3.03
CA VAL A 225 -14.56 1.68 2.00
C VAL A 225 -13.58 2.67 2.60
N ARG A 226 -12.58 3.08 1.81
CA ARG A 226 -11.46 3.90 2.27
C ARG A 226 -11.07 4.92 1.21
N TYR A 227 -10.57 6.06 1.67
CA TYR A 227 -9.92 7.09 0.86
C TYR A 227 -8.51 7.33 1.40
N THR A 228 -7.52 7.35 0.52
CA THR A 228 -6.10 7.54 0.86
C THR A 228 -5.52 8.69 0.04
N ASP A 229 -4.94 9.72 0.68
CA ASP A 229 -4.11 10.77 0.06
C ASP A 229 -2.65 10.29 0.05
N LEU A 230 -1.99 10.34 -1.11
CA LEU A 230 -0.62 9.88 -1.34
C LEU A 230 0.26 11.04 -1.80
N ARG A 231 1.37 11.27 -1.11
CA ARG A 231 2.34 12.33 -1.43
C ARG A 231 3.72 11.75 -1.66
N HIS A 232 4.27 12.02 -2.82
CA HIS A 232 5.50 11.47 -3.34
C HIS A 232 6.64 12.50 -3.32
N ASP A 233 7.84 12.06 -2.90
CA ASP A 233 9.12 12.76 -3.10
C ASP A 233 10.08 11.76 -3.75
N THR A 234 10.41 11.96 -5.01
CA THR A 234 11.20 11.03 -5.80
C THR A 234 12.52 11.62 -6.23
N ARG A 235 13.52 10.77 -6.38
CA ARG A 235 14.86 11.11 -6.87
C ARG A 235 15.27 10.06 -7.89
N ARG A 236 15.72 10.53 -9.04
CA ARG A 236 16.27 9.71 -10.12
C ARG A 236 17.64 10.23 -10.49
N SER A 237 18.59 9.35 -10.72
CA SER A 237 19.92 9.65 -11.28
C SER A 237 20.18 8.76 -12.49
N ILE A 238 20.96 9.26 -13.43
CA ILE A 238 21.45 8.50 -14.59
C ILE A 238 22.94 8.27 -14.34
N GLU A 239 23.31 7.03 -14.07
CA GLU A 239 24.66 6.66 -13.71
C GLU A 239 25.49 6.32 -14.95
N GLY A 240 26.82 6.52 -14.89
CA GLY A 240 27.74 6.14 -15.98
C GLY A 240 27.72 7.06 -17.19
N ILE A 241 26.83 8.04 -17.30
CA ILE A 241 26.79 9.01 -18.41
C ILE A 241 27.24 10.38 -17.89
N GLU A 242 28.40 10.84 -18.36
CA GLU A 242 28.97 12.12 -17.94
C GLU A 242 28.00 13.27 -18.32
N GLY A 243 27.84 14.23 -17.41
CA GLY A 243 26.92 15.36 -17.55
C GLY A 243 25.47 15.08 -17.21
N LEU A 244 25.05 13.83 -16.95
CA LEU A 244 23.68 13.46 -16.57
C LEU A 244 23.53 12.97 -15.12
N GLN A 245 24.58 12.98 -14.33
CA GLN A 245 24.62 12.40 -12.98
C GLN A 245 23.92 13.25 -11.91
N ALA A 246 23.46 14.46 -12.23
CA ALA A 246 22.75 15.29 -11.27
C ALA A 246 21.42 14.66 -10.85
N PRO A 247 21.08 14.66 -9.54
CA PRO A 247 19.84 14.07 -9.07
C PRO A 247 18.61 14.86 -9.55
N LEU A 248 17.72 14.18 -10.24
CA LEU A 248 16.45 14.68 -10.74
C LEU A 248 15.37 14.41 -9.69
N ARG A 249 14.61 15.43 -9.31
CA ARG A 249 13.66 15.33 -8.20
C ARG A 249 12.27 15.73 -8.65
N ALA A 250 11.26 14.97 -8.23
CA ALA A 250 9.87 15.35 -8.41
C ALA A 250 9.09 15.21 -7.10
N LYS A 251 8.17 16.16 -6.87
CA LYS A 251 7.17 16.11 -5.80
C LYS A 251 5.80 16.19 -6.45
N TYR A 252 4.95 15.24 -6.13
CA TYR A 252 3.59 15.18 -6.66
C TYR A 252 2.68 14.42 -5.71
N SER A 253 1.38 14.44 -5.98
CA SER A 253 0.39 13.72 -5.20
C SER A 253 -0.63 13.04 -6.11
N ASN A 254 -1.25 12.02 -5.58
CA ASN A 254 -2.46 11.39 -6.09
C ASN A 254 -3.27 10.84 -4.90
N ASP A 255 -4.44 10.35 -5.19
CA ASP A 255 -5.33 9.74 -4.21
C ASP A 255 -5.74 8.33 -4.65
N ALA A 256 -6.24 7.56 -3.70
CA ALA A 256 -6.80 6.25 -3.95
C ALA A 256 -8.14 6.09 -3.23
N ILE A 257 -9.07 5.41 -3.90
CA ILE A 257 -10.28 4.87 -3.28
C ILE A 257 -10.16 3.36 -3.29
N SER A 258 -10.44 2.72 -2.16
CA SER A 258 -10.50 1.26 -2.08
C SER A 258 -11.77 0.79 -1.38
N ALA A 259 -12.27 -0.36 -1.81
CA ALA A 259 -13.41 -1.03 -1.21
C ALA A 259 -13.13 -2.53 -1.12
N ARG A 260 -13.65 -3.16 -0.06
CA ARG A 260 -13.59 -4.61 0.11
C ARG A 260 -14.95 -5.11 0.53
N VAL A 261 -15.34 -6.25 -0.03
CA VAL A 261 -16.52 -7.01 0.40
C VAL A 261 -16.10 -8.47 0.57
N GLU A 262 -16.51 -9.04 1.69
CA GLU A 262 -16.21 -10.43 2.03
C GLU A 262 -17.41 -11.08 2.67
N HIS A 263 -17.73 -12.27 2.22
CA HIS A 263 -18.76 -13.11 2.81
C HIS A 263 -18.13 -14.44 3.25
N ALA A 264 -18.54 -14.95 4.39
CA ALA A 264 -18.10 -16.23 4.92
C ALA A 264 -19.23 -17.05 5.49
N PHE A 265 -19.12 -18.37 5.33
CA PHE A 265 -19.86 -19.35 6.10
C PHE A 265 -19.04 -19.78 7.32
N SER A 266 -19.70 -20.16 8.42
CA SER A 266 -19.00 -20.61 9.64
C SER A 266 -19.49 -21.99 10.04
N PHE A 267 -18.52 -22.92 10.23
CA PHE A 267 -18.73 -24.27 10.71
C PHE A 267 -17.90 -24.49 11.96
N THR A 268 -18.51 -24.96 13.05
CA THR A 268 -17.77 -25.30 14.28
C THR A 268 -17.74 -26.81 14.43
N THR A 269 -16.53 -27.35 14.60
CA THR A 269 -16.30 -28.77 14.86
C THR A 269 -16.55 -29.11 16.34
N GLY A 270 -16.72 -30.38 16.66
CA GLY A 270 -16.94 -30.84 18.05
C GLY A 270 -15.83 -30.52 19.03
N ASN A 271 -14.60 -30.22 18.56
CA ASN A 271 -13.47 -29.79 19.38
C ASN A 271 -13.29 -28.27 19.44
N GLY A 272 -14.28 -27.49 18.93
CA GLY A 272 -14.28 -26.03 18.97
C GLY A 272 -13.45 -25.33 17.90
N LEU A 273 -12.90 -26.04 16.91
CA LEU A 273 -12.28 -25.39 15.73
C LEU A 273 -13.37 -24.80 14.85
N VAL A 274 -13.22 -23.52 14.51
CA VAL A 274 -14.10 -22.81 13.56
C VAL A 274 -13.43 -22.79 12.19
N ILE A 275 -14.17 -23.23 11.19
CA ILE A 275 -13.77 -23.29 9.77
C ILE A 275 -14.67 -22.31 9.02
N GLN A 276 -14.08 -21.34 8.34
CA GLN A 276 -14.80 -20.31 7.59
C GLN A 276 -14.36 -20.28 6.14
N PRO A 277 -15.06 -20.99 5.23
CA PRO A 277 -14.94 -20.72 3.80
C PRO A 277 -15.35 -19.28 3.49
N LEU A 278 -14.53 -18.57 2.74
CA LEU A 278 -14.71 -17.19 2.32
C LEU A 278 -15.11 -17.20 0.85
N LEU A 279 -16.32 -16.72 0.55
CA LEU A 279 -16.84 -16.69 -0.82
C LEU A 279 -18.07 -15.76 -0.94
N PRO A 280 -17.98 -14.66 -1.73
CA PRO A 280 -16.81 -14.15 -2.41
C PRO A 280 -15.88 -13.35 -1.50
N VAL A 281 -14.64 -13.14 -1.95
CA VAL A 281 -13.74 -12.08 -1.48
C VAL A 281 -13.50 -11.15 -2.67
N ILE A 282 -13.91 -9.90 -2.55
CA ILE A 282 -13.83 -8.89 -3.61
C ILE A 282 -13.07 -7.69 -3.06
N ASP A 283 -11.99 -7.31 -3.74
CA ASP A 283 -11.25 -6.08 -3.48
C ASP A 283 -11.30 -5.19 -4.71
N TYR A 284 -11.62 -3.93 -4.52
CA TYR A 284 -11.55 -2.87 -5.50
C TYR A 284 -10.58 -1.79 -5.03
N MET A 285 -9.74 -1.29 -5.93
CA MET A 285 -8.88 -0.15 -5.68
C MET A 285 -8.70 0.64 -6.98
N ARG A 286 -8.76 1.96 -6.87
CA ARG A 286 -8.44 2.86 -7.96
C ARG A 286 -7.58 3.99 -7.44
N THR A 287 -6.38 4.16 -8.02
CA THR A 287 -5.55 5.34 -7.80
C THR A 287 -5.81 6.35 -8.93
N SER A 288 -5.92 7.64 -8.57
CA SER A 288 -6.21 8.70 -9.55
C SER A 288 -5.05 8.92 -10.53
N ALA A 289 -5.35 9.59 -11.63
CA ALA A 289 -4.36 10.09 -12.57
C ALA A 289 -3.38 11.02 -11.86
N THR A 290 -2.13 11.03 -12.29
CA THR A 290 -1.10 11.89 -11.70
C THR A 290 -0.14 12.42 -12.75
N HIS A 291 0.59 13.47 -12.37
CA HIS A 291 1.65 14.05 -13.19
C HIS A 291 2.84 14.43 -12.31
N PHE A 292 4.02 14.39 -12.88
CA PHE A 292 5.24 14.86 -12.22
C PHE A 292 6.08 15.73 -13.15
N ASN A 293 6.96 16.53 -12.54
CA ASN A 293 7.97 17.33 -13.24
C ASN A 293 9.25 17.31 -12.39
N GLU A 294 10.36 16.88 -13.00
CA GLU A 294 11.68 16.78 -12.35
C GLU A 294 12.52 18.07 -12.43
N GLY A 295 11.95 19.14 -12.96
CA GLY A 295 12.61 20.46 -13.10
C GLY A 295 13.19 20.69 -14.48
N GLN A 296 14.31 21.44 -14.57
CA GLN A 296 14.84 21.96 -15.84
C GLN A 296 16.22 21.37 -16.21
N HIS A 297 16.62 20.25 -15.65
CA HIS A 297 17.86 19.60 -16.05
C HIS A 297 17.74 18.98 -17.46
N ALA A 298 18.85 18.78 -18.17
CA ALA A 298 18.85 18.23 -19.54
C ALA A 298 18.11 16.89 -19.69
N ALA A 299 18.20 16.01 -18.69
CA ALA A 299 17.53 14.71 -18.65
C ALA A 299 16.26 14.69 -17.79
N ALA A 300 15.79 15.86 -17.30
CA ALA A 300 14.56 15.95 -16.50
C ALA A 300 13.34 15.58 -17.32
N LEU A 301 12.41 14.88 -16.70
CA LEU A 301 11.18 14.40 -17.31
C LEU A 301 9.96 15.18 -16.79
N ILE A 302 8.98 15.32 -17.66
CA ILE A 302 7.59 15.62 -17.34
C ILE A 302 6.79 14.38 -17.72
N GLY A 303 6.09 13.78 -16.74
CA GLY A 303 5.32 12.57 -16.96
C GLY A 303 3.86 12.71 -16.57
N ARG A 304 2.98 12.03 -17.30
CA ARG A 304 1.55 11.94 -17.02
C ARG A 304 1.11 10.49 -17.03
N SER A 305 0.36 10.07 -16.03
CA SER A 305 -0.26 8.74 -15.94
C SER A 305 -1.76 8.86 -15.80
N GLY A 306 -2.51 7.97 -16.42
CA GLY A 306 -3.92 7.77 -16.13
C GLY A 306 -4.18 7.18 -14.74
N SER A 307 -5.44 6.91 -14.42
CA SER A 307 -5.79 6.10 -13.25
C SER A 307 -5.27 4.67 -13.40
N LEU A 308 -4.96 4.03 -12.26
CA LEU A 308 -4.64 2.61 -12.19
C LEU A 308 -5.74 1.93 -11.38
N GLU A 309 -6.34 0.88 -11.92
CA GLU A 309 -7.48 0.18 -11.32
C GLU A 309 -7.11 -1.28 -11.03
N SER A 310 -7.45 -1.76 -9.85
CA SER A 310 -7.33 -3.15 -9.43
C SER A 310 -8.69 -3.67 -9.00
N ILE A 311 -9.12 -4.78 -9.58
CA ILE A 311 -10.35 -5.50 -9.24
C ILE A 311 -9.99 -6.95 -8.99
N ARG A 312 -9.98 -7.37 -7.74
CA ARG A 312 -9.64 -8.75 -7.35
C ARG A 312 -10.86 -9.49 -6.87
N VAL A 313 -11.11 -10.66 -7.43
CA VAL A 313 -12.22 -11.54 -7.06
C VAL A 313 -11.69 -12.92 -6.77
N GLY A 314 -12.13 -13.51 -5.65
CA GLY A 314 -11.65 -14.82 -5.27
C GLY A 314 -12.37 -15.45 -4.11
N ALA A 315 -11.73 -16.46 -3.56
CA ALA A 315 -12.21 -17.27 -2.45
C ALA A 315 -11.07 -17.59 -1.48
N GLY A 316 -11.42 -17.98 -0.27
CA GLY A 316 -10.43 -18.30 0.74
C GLY A 316 -10.95 -19.23 1.82
N LEU A 317 -10.09 -19.46 2.79
CA LEU A 317 -10.38 -20.22 3.98
C LEU A 317 -9.78 -19.51 5.19
N GLN A 318 -10.57 -19.37 6.25
CA GLN A 318 -10.10 -18.93 7.55
C GLN A 318 -10.38 -20.02 8.59
N LEU A 319 -9.41 -20.24 9.45
CA LEU A 319 -9.49 -21.18 10.56
C LEU A 319 -9.14 -20.44 11.84
N PHE A 320 -9.86 -20.70 12.93
CA PHE A 320 -9.46 -20.24 14.25
C PHE A 320 -10.04 -21.13 15.34
N LYS A 321 -9.41 -21.12 16.50
CA LYS A 321 -9.90 -21.80 17.70
C LYS A 321 -9.59 -20.95 18.92
N THR A 322 -10.58 -20.76 19.78
CA THR A 322 -10.41 -20.06 21.06
C THR A 322 -10.07 -21.07 22.16
N PHE A 323 -9.07 -20.75 22.94
CA PHE A 323 -8.67 -21.47 24.14
C PHE A 323 -8.94 -20.56 25.34
N ASP A 324 -9.74 -21.05 26.28
CA ASP A 324 -10.05 -20.33 27.53
C ASP A 324 -9.03 -20.71 28.61
N GLY A 325 -8.43 -19.69 29.26
CA GLY A 325 -7.54 -19.86 30.39
C GLY A 325 -8.30 -19.86 31.73
N ASN A 326 -7.62 -20.26 32.80
CA ASN A 326 -8.22 -20.44 34.14
C ASN A 326 -8.70 -19.12 34.81
N ASN A 327 -8.17 -17.97 34.36
CA ASN A 327 -8.46 -16.63 34.93
C ASN A 327 -9.35 -15.78 34.04
N GLY A 328 -10.02 -16.39 33.04
CA GLY A 328 -10.85 -15.69 32.03
C GLY A 328 -10.04 -15.10 30.87
N GLU A 329 -8.78 -15.43 30.77
CA GLU A 329 -7.94 -15.15 29.62
C GLU A 329 -8.40 -15.98 28.41
N ARG A 330 -8.28 -15.41 27.21
CA ARG A 330 -8.59 -16.14 25.97
C ARG A 330 -7.45 -15.95 24.98
N ILE A 331 -7.06 -17.03 24.33
CA ILE A 331 -6.07 -17.01 23.23
C ILE A 331 -6.72 -17.61 21.99
N THR A 332 -6.74 -16.85 20.91
CA THR A 332 -7.36 -17.25 19.64
C THR A 332 -6.34 -17.18 18.51
N PRO A 333 -5.61 -18.26 18.23
CA PRO A 333 -4.84 -18.36 16.99
C PRO A 333 -5.76 -18.41 15.77
N ARG A 334 -5.33 -17.76 14.68
CA ARG A 334 -6.01 -17.69 13.38
C ARG A 334 -5.03 -17.99 12.26
N ALA A 335 -5.54 -18.68 11.25
CA ALA A 335 -4.87 -18.85 9.97
C ALA A 335 -5.86 -18.52 8.86
N ARG A 336 -5.42 -17.78 7.87
CA ARG A 336 -6.23 -17.38 6.72
C ARG A 336 -5.40 -17.48 5.46
N VAL A 337 -6.01 -17.97 4.39
CA VAL A 337 -5.46 -17.95 3.04
C VAL A 337 -6.58 -17.54 2.07
N VAL A 338 -6.25 -16.66 1.12
CA VAL A 338 -7.18 -16.22 0.07
C VAL A 338 -6.45 -16.26 -1.26
N TRP A 339 -7.08 -16.83 -2.24
CA TRP A 339 -6.68 -16.79 -3.63
C TRP A 339 -7.66 -15.92 -4.42
N GLN A 340 -7.12 -14.98 -5.20
CA GLN A 340 -7.90 -14.04 -6.00
C GLN A 340 -7.30 -13.93 -7.40
N LYS A 341 -8.17 -13.61 -8.36
CA LYS A 341 -7.77 -13.21 -9.70
C LYS A 341 -7.88 -11.69 -9.83
N GLU A 342 -6.81 -11.06 -10.32
CA GLU A 342 -6.79 -9.66 -10.75
C GLU A 342 -7.49 -9.55 -12.12
N LEU A 343 -8.49 -8.67 -12.20
CA LEU A 343 -9.26 -8.38 -13.42
C LEU A 343 -8.99 -6.95 -13.92
N GLY A 344 -8.27 -6.16 -13.14
CA GLY A 344 -7.88 -4.79 -13.44
C GLY A 344 -6.48 -4.71 -14.08
N ASP A 345 -5.82 -3.58 -13.85
CA ASP A 345 -4.51 -3.30 -14.40
C ASP A 345 -3.40 -4.10 -13.70
N THR A 346 -2.58 -4.77 -14.48
CA THR A 346 -1.37 -5.47 -14.00
C THR A 346 -0.08 -4.72 -14.29
N GLN A 347 -0.17 -3.59 -14.99
CA GLN A 347 0.97 -2.76 -15.41
C GLN A 347 0.62 -1.29 -15.32
N ALA A 348 1.48 -0.49 -14.71
CA ALA A 348 1.37 0.96 -14.73
C ALA A 348 2.13 1.57 -15.91
N ARG A 349 1.63 2.69 -16.45
CA ARG A 349 2.21 3.39 -17.60
C ARG A 349 2.20 4.89 -17.40
N TYR A 350 3.25 5.53 -17.92
CA TYR A 350 3.37 6.97 -18.05
C TYR A 350 3.60 7.34 -19.52
N SER A 351 3.05 8.49 -19.92
CA SER A 351 3.49 9.21 -21.10
C SER A 351 4.45 10.30 -20.65
N ASN A 352 5.73 10.15 -20.97
CA ASN A 352 6.80 11.04 -20.58
C ASN A 352 7.31 11.85 -21.77
N GLY A 353 7.85 13.02 -21.48
CA GLY A 353 8.66 13.83 -22.37
C GLY A 353 9.80 14.46 -21.58
N PHE A 354 10.89 14.81 -22.26
CA PHE A 354 11.93 15.61 -21.60
C PHE A 354 11.41 17.01 -21.28
N ALA A 355 11.71 17.55 -20.11
CA ALA A 355 11.28 18.89 -19.73
C ALA A 355 11.74 19.97 -20.74
N ALA A 356 12.87 19.73 -21.40
CA ALA A 356 13.42 20.57 -22.46
C ALA A 356 12.70 20.42 -23.83
N ALA A 357 11.91 19.35 -24.02
CA ALA A 357 11.13 19.08 -25.25
C ALA A 357 9.86 18.28 -24.91
N PRO A 358 8.90 18.88 -24.19
CA PRO A 358 7.76 18.16 -23.60
C PRO A 358 6.78 17.59 -24.64
N ASP A 359 6.82 18.05 -25.86
CA ASP A 359 5.96 17.58 -26.96
C ASP A 359 6.50 16.30 -27.62
N LEU A 360 7.76 15.94 -27.38
CA LEU A 360 8.36 14.69 -27.87
C LEU A 360 8.10 13.57 -26.87
N LEU A 361 6.91 12.96 -27.01
CA LEU A 361 6.41 11.98 -26.06
C LEU A 361 6.97 10.57 -26.32
N PHE A 362 7.20 9.85 -25.23
CA PHE A 362 7.54 8.42 -25.20
C PHE A 362 6.88 7.74 -24.00
N SER A 363 6.81 6.42 -24.02
CA SER A 363 6.18 5.63 -22.98
C SER A 363 7.19 5.11 -21.96
N ALA A 364 6.82 5.17 -20.68
CA ALA A 364 7.49 4.46 -19.59
C ALA A 364 6.49 3.49 -18.95
N SER A 365 6.92 2.29 -18.61
CA SER A 365 6.04 1.28 -18.03
C SER A 365 6.75 0.49 -16.94
N SER A 366 5.96 0.02 -15.95
CA SER A 366 6.44 -0.99 -15.01
C SER A 366 6.55 -2.35 -15.70
N GLN A 367 7.22 -3.31 -15.05
CA GLN A 367 7.00 -4.71 -15.39
C GLN A 367 5.54 -5.07 -15.08
N PRO A 368 4.88 -5.90 -15.91
CA PRO A 368 3.58 -6.45 -15.55
C PRO A 368 3.72 -7.41 -14.38
N VAL A 369 2.73 -7.42 -13.50
CA VAL A 369 2.63 -8.38 -12.40
C VAL A 369 1.55 -9.40 -12.68
N GLY A 370 1.65 -10.59 -12.10
CA GLY A 370 0.72 -11.68 -12.36
C GLY A 370 -0.71 -11.39 -11.89
N GLU A 371 -1.68 -11.98 -12.61
CA GLU A 371 -3.09 -11.88 -12.26
C GLU A 371 -3.50 -12.75 -11.07
N GLN A 372 -2.74 -13.81 -10.76
CA GLN A 372 -3.03 -14.74 -9.66
C GLN A 372 -2.41 -14.21 -8.38
N VAL A 373 -3.24 -13.85 -7.41
CA VAL A 373 -2.84 -13.26 -6.14
C VAL A 373 -3.13 -14.23 -5.01
N LEU A 374 -2.13 -14.60 -4.26
CA LEU A 374 -2.24 -15.38 -3.04
C LEU A 374 -1.91 -14.51 -1.85
N THR A 375 -2.85 -14.39 -0.91
CA THR A 375 -2.63 -13.70 0.37
C THR A 375 -2.79 -14.66 1.54
N TRP A 376 -2.00 -14.44 2.59
CA TRP A 376 -2.12 -15.22 3.83
C TRP A 376 -1.98 -14.35 5.06
N ASN A 377 -2.56 -14.81 6.14
CA ASN A 377 -2.41 -14.24 7.47
C ASN A 377 -2.30 -15.37 8.50
N LEU A 378 -1.34 -15.23 9.41
CA LEU A 378 -1.21 -16.03 10.60
C LEU A 378 -1.23 -15.09 11.80
N GLY A 379 -2.24 -15.19 12.63
CA GLY A 379 -2.46 -14.25 13.72
C GLY A 379 -2.80 -14.92 15.03
N VAL A 380 -2.55 -14.21 16.11
CA VAL A 380 -2.97 -14.58 17.46
C VAL A 380 -3.60 -13.35 18.10
N THR A 381 -4.79 -13.53 18.66
CA THR A 381 -5.44 -12.56 19.52
C THR A 381 -5.42 -13.10 20.95
N SER A 382 -4.90 -12.33 21.89
CA SER A 382 -4.95 -12.62 23.31
C SER A 382 -5.87 -11.61 24.02
N ARG A 383 -6.91 -12.07 24.68
CA ARG A 383 -7.72 -11.27 25.58
C ARG A 383 -7.10 -11.34 26.97
N ALA A 384 -6.34 -10.32 27.35
CA ALA A 384 -5.64 -10.26 28.64
C ALA A 384 -6.58 -9.89 29.81
N SER A 385 -7.75 -9.27 29.53
CA SER A 385 -8.80 -8.98 30.51
C SER A 385 -10.17 -8.89 29.82
N LYS A 386 -11.26 -8.70 30.57
CA LYS A 386 -12.61 -8.48 30.00
C LYS A 386 -12.62 -7.29 29.03
N ARG A 387 -11.61 -6.46 29.07
CA ARG A 387 -11.54 -5.18 28.40
C ARG A 387 -10.36 -5.04 27.43
N LEU A 388 -9.27 -5.80 27.55
CA LEU A 388 -8.04 -5.63 26.81
C LEU A 388 -7.74 -6.79 25.89
N SER A 389 -7.55 -6.55 24.61
CA SER A 389 -6.99 -7.51 23.65
C SER A 389 -5.67 -7.02 23.05
N VAL A 390 -4.77 -7.96 22.86
CA VAL A 390 -3.50 -7.79 22.16
C VAL A 390 -3.51 -8.70 20.94
N MET A 391 -3.05 -8.21 19.83
CA MET A 391 -3.05 -8.95 18.55
C MET A 391 -1.68 -8.88 17.90
N VAL A 392 -1.25 -9.99 17.34
CA VAL A 392 -0.04 -10.10 16.53
C VAL A 392 -0.41 -10.86 15.27
N ASP A 393 -0.12 -10.30 14.12
CA ASP A 393 -0.42 -10.90 12.82
C ASP A 393 0.83 -10.86 11.92
N TYR A 394 1.14 -11.97 11.26
CA TYR A 394 2.02 -12.05 10.11
C TYR A 394 1.19 -12.11 8.86
N VAL A 395 1.43 -11.21 7.91
CA VAL A 395 0.68 -11.09 6.67
C VAL A 395 1.61 -11.23 5.47
N GLY A 396 1.13 -11.81 4.39
CA GLY A 396 1.88 -11.89 3.16
C GLY A 396 0.99 -11.87 1.92
N GLU A 397 1.57 -11.38 0.83
CA GLU A 397 1.00 -11.42 -0.51
C GLU A 397 2.06 -11.87 -1.50
N ARG A 398 1.67 -12.72 -2.43
CA ARG A 398 2.50 -13.15 -3.54
C ARG A 398 1.69 -13.25 -4.82
N ARG A 399 2.25 -12.72 -5.87
CA ARG A 399 1.87 -12.96 -7.28
C ARG A 399 3.14 -12.98 -8.12
N ASP A 400 3.05 -13.44 -9.35
CA ASP A 400 4.18 -13.38 -10.26
C ASP A 400 4.68 -11.94 -10.40
N GLY A 401 5.98 -11.75 -10.34
CA GLY A 401 6.61 -10.42 -10.37
C GLY A 401 6.43 -9.56 -9.12
N GLN A 402 5.72 -10.02 -8.06
CA GLN A 402 5.58 -9.22 -6.83
C GLN A 402 5.44 -10.08 -5.57
N THR A 403 6.17 -9.70 -4.52
CA THR A 403 6.05 -10.30 -3.19
C THR A 403 6.01 -9.21 -2.11
N GLN A 404 5.27 -9.48 -1.03
CA GLN A 404 5.24 -8.61 0.15
C GLN A 404 5.01 -9.45 1.41
N ASN A 405 5.71 -9.12 2.50
CA ASN A 405 5.52 -9.73 3.82
C ASN A 405 5.54 -8.66 4.89
N GLY A 406 4.76 -8.83 5.95
CA GLY A 406 4.65 -7.84 7.00
C GLY A 406 4.20 -8.40 8.33
N ILE A 407 4.34 -7.57 9.36
CA ILE A 407 3.90 -7.85 10.73
C ILE A 407 2.99 -6.71 11.17
N GLN A 408 1.94 -7.06 11.91
CA GLN A 408 1.04 -6.12 12.54
C GLN A 408 0.95 -6.41 14.04
N LEU A 409 0.93 -5.35 14.83
CA LEU A 409 0.73 -5.40 16.28
C LEU A 409 -0.49 -4.55 16.62
N GLY A 410 -1.43 -5.09 17.36
CA GLY A 410 -2.68 -4.41 17.64
C GLY A 410 -3.05 -4.45 19.12
N LEU A 411 -3.73 -3.42 19.53
CA LEU A 411 -4.37 -3.27 20.83
C LEU A 411 -5.83 -2.89 20.62
N GLY A 412 -6.72 -3.48 21.38
CA GLY A 412 -8.13 -3.15 21.36
C GLY A 412 -8.69 -2.99 22.77
N TYR A 413 -9.68 -2.09 22.92
CA TYR A 413 -10.35 -1.77 24.19
C TYR A 413 -11.84 -1.54 23.97
N THR A 414 -12.71 -2.20 24.80
CA THR A 414 -14.17 -2.11 24.79
C THR A 414 -14.67 -1.43 26.08
N PHE A 415 -15.64 -0.57 26.07
CA PHE A 415 -16.23 0.14 27.21
C PHE A 415 -17.50 -0.57 27.71
#